data_cc331bf809d1656c9ae753f1a0123058
#
_entry.id   cc331bf809d1656c9ae753f1a0123058
#
_cell.length_a   1.000
_cell.length_b   1.000
_cell.length_c   1.000
_cell.angle_alpha   90.00
_cell.angle_beta   90.00
_cell.angle_gamma   90.00
#
_symmetry.space_group_name_H-M   'P 1'
#
loop_
_entity.id
_entity.type
_entity.pdbx_description
1 polymer ?
#
loop_
_entity_poly.entity_id
_entity_poly.type
_entity_poly.pdbx_seq_one_letter_code
_entity_poly.pdbx_strand_id
1 'polypeptide(L)'
;MQHVNILRDEGVSANRLVVGHTDEQADINFLSELAALGCYVQFDVIKKTHFMLDITRARLIRELIKRGYIENILVGTDRCRHTELYDEHGGVGYTYILDTFLDMLKTEGVTEQEIEQICCINPGQMLAYG
;
A
#
# COMPACT_ATOMS: atom_id res chain seq x y z
N MET A 1 15.77 2.28 -1.58
CA MET A 1 16.84 1.54 -0.83
C MET A 1 17.78 2.47 -0.05
N GLN A 2 18.40 3.49 -0.65
CA GLN A 2 19.38 4.33 0.04
C GLN A 2 18.84 5.00 1.32
N HIS A 3 17.63 5.60 1.28
CA HIS A 3 17.00 6.22 2.45
C HIS A 3 16.74 5.21 3.58
N VAL A 4 16.29 4.00 3.24
CA VAL A 4 16.06 2.93 4.22
C VAL A 4 17.37 2.56 4.91
N ASN A 5 18.46 2.43 4.16
CA ASN A 5 19.77 2.09 4.72
C ASN A 5 20.26 3.19 5.68
N ILE A 6 20.17 4.47 5.29
CA ILE A 6 20.54 5.60 6.14
C ILE A 6 19.78 5.56 7.48
N LEU A 7 18.46 5.37 7.44
CA LEU A 7 17.66 5.33 8.68
C LEU A 7 18.00 4.13 9.55
N ARG A 8 18.28 2.98 8.94
CA ARG A 8 18.72 1.78 9.68
C ARG A 8 20.10 1.97 10.31
N ASP A 9 21.04 2.62 9.62
CA ASP A 9 22.37 2.93 10.13
C ASP A 9 22.28 3.90 11.33
N GLU A 10 21.26 4.77 11.37
CA GLU A 10 20.93 5.64 12.51
C GLU A 10 20.11 4.90 13.61
N GLY A 11 19.92 3.59 13.50
CA GLY A 11 19.28 2.75 14.53
C GLY A 11 17.75 2.63 14.42
N VAL A 12 17.14 3.10 13.33
CA VAL A 12 15.70 2.92 13.11
C VAL A 12 15.41 1.49 12.69
N SER A 13 14.54 0.80 13.42
CA SER A 13 14.13 -0.55 13.07
C SER A 13 13.29 -0.57 11.79
N ALA A 14 13.59 -1.51 10.87
CA ALA A 14 12.92 -1.57 9.57
C ALA A 14 11.39 -1.73 9.66
N ASN A 15 10.90 -2.45 10.68
CA ASN A 15 9.47 -2.63 10.92
C ASN A 15 8.76 -1.34 11.46
N ARG A 16 9.49 -0.25 11.62
CA ARG A 16 8.96 1.10 11.90
C ARG A 16 9.07 2.03 10.68
N LEU A 17 9.56 1.53 9.57
CA LEU A 17 9.69 2.29 8.33
C LEU A 17 8.54 1.98 7.38
N VAL A 18 7.82 3.02 7.01
CA VAL A 18 6.82 2.98 5.93
C VAL A 18 7.41 3.66 4.72
N VAL A 19 7.51 2.95 3.61
CA VAL A 19 7.94 3.52 2.33
C VAL A 19 6.69 3.82 1.51
N GLY A 20 6.35 5.11 1.40
CA GLY A 20 5.19 5.60 0.66
C GLY A 20 5.47 5.74 -0.83
N HIS A 21 4.39 5.88 -1.61
CA HIS A 21 4.40 6.08 -3.07
C HIS A 21 5.14 4.97 -3.83
N THR A 22 5.21 3.77 -3.25
CA THR A 22 5.89 2.64 -3.88
C THR A 22 5.15 2.14 -5.11
N ASP A 23 3.87 2.45 -5.22
CA ASP A 23 2.99 2.10 -6.32
C ASP A 23 3.02 3.11 -7.50
N GLU A 24 3.96 4.04 -7.50
CA GLU A 24 4.31 4.83 -8.69
C GLU A 24 5.19 4.02 -9.67
N GLN A 25 5.82 2.94 -9.19
CA GLN A 25 6.67 2.06 -9.97
C GLN A 25 6.16 0.61 -9.95
N ALA A 26 6.03 0.00 -11.13
CA ALA A 26 5.57 -1.39 -11.26
C ALA A 26 6.73 -2.41 -11.14
N ASP A 27 7.65 -2.21 -10.21
CA ASP A 27 8.79 -3.10 -9.99
C ASP A 27 8.56 -4.00 -8.76
N ILE A 28 8.03 -5.19 -9.02
CA ILE A 28 7.74 -6.18 -7.98
C ILE A 28 9.01 -6.66 -7.24
N ASN A 29 10.18 -6.63 -7.87
CA ASN A 29 11.41 -7.04 -7.21
C ASN A 29 11.85 -5.97 -6.22
N PHE A 30 11.80 -4.69 -6.60
CA PHE A 30 12.05 -3.58 -5.69
C PHE A 30 11.10 -3.59 -4.49
N LEU A 31 9.79 -3.80 -4.72
CA LEU A 31 8.79 -3.91 -3.65
C LEU A 31 9.10 -5.09 -2.71
N SER A 32 9.47 -6.23 -3.28
CA SER A 32 9.86 -7.42 -2.49
C SER A 32 11.14 -7.20 -1.69
N GLU A 33 12.14 -6.49 -2.24
CA GLU A 33 13.37 -6.14 -1.52
C GLU A 33 13.07 -5.26 -0.29
N LEU A 34 12.20 -4.26 -0.42
CA LEU A 34 11.76 -3.43 0.70
C LEU A 34 11.06 -4.24 1.79
N ALA A 35 10.11 -5.09 1.38
CA ALA A 35 9.39 -5.96 2.31
C ALA A 35 10.31 -6.98 2.99
N ALA A 36 11.28 -7.56 2.28
CA ALA A 36 12.28 -8.48 2.82
C ALA A 36 13.20 -7.83 3.87
N LEU A 37 13.41 -6.51 3.82
CA LEU A 37 14.09 -5.76 4.87
C LEU A 37 13.24 -5.58 6.14
N GLY A 38 11.93 -5.90 6.07
CA GLY A 38 10.96 -5.70 7.14
C GLY A 38 10.23 -4.35 7.08
N CYS A 39 10.43 -3.54 6.04
CA CYS A 39 9.72 -2.29 5.87
C CYS A 39 8.27 -2.51 5.45
N TYR A 40 7.40 -1.57 5.80
CA TYR A 40 6.07 -1.50 5.18
C TYR A 40 6.18 -0.86 3.78
N VAL A 41 5.56 -1.52 2.81
CA VAL A 41 5.41 -1.10 1.42
C VAL A 41 4.01 -0.52 1.27
N GLN A 42 3.90 0.79 1.03
CA GLN A 42 2.62 1.47 1.01
C GLN A 42 2.18 1.79 -0.42
N PHE A 43 1.04 1.22 -0.80
CA PHE A 43 0.29 1.56 -2.01
C PHE A 43 -0.68 2.68 -1.65
N ASP A 44 -0.26 3.92 -1.78
CA ASP A 44 -1.01 5.06 -1.24
C ASP A 44 -1.48 6.07 -2.29
N VAL A 45 -1.19 5.85 -3.58
CA VAL A 45 -1.72 6.70 -4.66
C VAL A 45 -2.87 6.01 -5.43
N ILE A 46 -3.66 5.17 -4.74
CA ILE A 46 -4.82 4.49 -5.31
C ILE A 46 -5.81 5.52 -5.88
N LYS A 47 -6.32 5.25 -7.10
CA LYS A 47 -7.14 6.12 -7.95
C LYS A 47 -6.35 7.23 -8.68
N LYS A 48 -5.10 7.49 -8.37
CA LYS A 48 -4.27 8.39 -9.18
C LYS A 48 -3.75 7.64 -10.43
N THR A 49 -4.67 7.38 -11.36
CA THR A 49 -4.45 6.48 -12.53
C THR A 49 -3.45 7.03 -13.55
N HIS A 50 -3.07 8.32 -13.44
CA HIS A 50 -2.01 8.90 -14.26
C HIS A 50 -0.61 8.38 -13.91
N PHE A 51 -0.40 7.83 -12.69
CA PHE A 51 0.82 7.12 -12.34
C PHE A 51 0.73 5.63 -12.74
N MET A 52 -0.37 4.96 -12.33
CA MET A 52 -0.58 3.55 -12.59
C MET A 52 -2.08 3.21 -12.50
N LEU A 53 -2.54 2.24 -13.30
CA LEU A 53 -3.91 1.73 -13.18
C LEU A 53 -4.09 0.93 -11.88
N ASP A 54 -5.23 1.06 -11.22
CA ASP A 54 -5.51 0.37 -9.96
C ASP A 54 -5.51 -1.16 -10.09
N ILE A 55 -5.92 -1.68 -11.25
CA ILE A 55 -5.82 -3.11 -11.51
C ILE A 55 -4.36 -3.61 -11.50
N THR A 56 -3.41 -2.78 -11.94
CA THR A 56 -1.98 -3.12 -11.87
C THR A 56 -1.51 -3.11 -10.43
N ARG A 57 -1.96 -2.15 -9.60
CA ARG A 57 -1.70 -2.13 -8.16
C ARG A 57 -2.23 -3.39 -7.47
N ALA A 58 -3.47 -3.78 -7.79
CA ALA A 58 -4.07 -5.00 -7.25
C ALA A 58 -3.25 -6.26 -7.58
N ARG A 59 -2.73 -6.36 -8.81
CA ARG A 59 -1.84 -7.45 -9.23
C ARG A 59 -0.50 -7.45 -8.50
N LEU A 60 0.11 -6.29 -8.29
CA LEU A 60 1.35 -6.17 -7.53
C LEU A 60 1.14 -6.59 -6.07
N ILE A 61 0.04 -6.15 -5.44
CA ILE A 61 -0.35 -6.59 -4.09
C ILE A 61 -0.53 -8.10 -4.05
N ARG A 62 -1.28 -8.67 -4.99
CA ARG A 62 -1.46 -10.13 -5.07
C ARG A 62 -0.13 -10.87 -5.21
N GLU A 63 0.79 -10.34 -6.00
CA GLU A 63 2.10 -10.94 -6.19
C GLU A 63 2.98 -10.84 -4.92
N LEU A 64 2.95 -9.72 -4.19
CA LEU A 64 3.61 -9.60 -2.88
C LEU A 64 3.05 -10.59 -1.87
N ILE A 65 1.74 -10.80 -1.84
CA ILE A 65 1.10 -11.81 -0.99
C ILE A 65 1.63 -13.21 -1.32
N LYS A 66 1.68 -13.59 -2.59
CA LYS A 66 2.23 -14.88 -3.05
C LYS A 66 3.70 -15.06 -2.65
N ARG A 67 4.47 -13.98 -2.58
CA ARG A 67 5.86 -13.99 -2.13
C ARG A 67 6.02 -14.03 -0.61
N GLY A 68 4.91 -14.01 0.15
CA GLY A 68 4.91 -14.12 1.61
C GLY A 68 5.05 -12.79 2.35
N TYR A 69 4.83 -11.65 1.68
CA TYR A 69 5.01 -10.30 2.26
C TYR A 69 3.70 -9.61 2.67
N ILE A 70 2.65 -10.37 2.95
CA ILE A 70 1.33 -9.80 3.29
C ILE A 70 1.38 -8.86 4.50
N GLU A 71 2.18 -9.18 5.51
CA GLU A 71 2.32 -8.39 6.75
C GLU A 71 3.03 -7.03 6.54
N ASN A 72 3.62 -6.84 5.36
CA ASN A 72 4.35 -5.63 5.01
C ASN A 72 3.56 -4.67 4.12
N ILE A 73 2.31 -4.98 3.77
CA ILE A 73 1.52 -4.20 2.82
C ILE A 73 0.61 -3.22 3.55
N LEU A 74 0.63 -1.96 3.12
CA LEU A 74 -0.33 -0.93 3.51
C LEU A 74 -1.00 -0.33 2.28
N VAL A 75 -2.23 0.15 2.43
CA VAL A 75 -2.99 0.82 1.36
C VAL A 75 -3.47 2.19 1.80
N GLY A 76 -3.55 3.13 0.85
CA GLY A 76 -3.99 4.50 1.10
C GLY A 76 -4.41 5.20 -0.19
N THR A 77 -4.84 6.46 -0.10
CA THR A 77 -5.33 7.23 -1.24
C THR A 77 -4.56 8.52 -1.49
N ASP A 78 -3.73 8.96 -0.54
CA ASP A 78 -3.05 10.26 -0.56
C ASP A 78 -3.99 11.41 -0.99
N ARG A 79 -5.22 11.43 -0.40
CA ARG A 79 -6.20 12.48 -0.66
C ARG A 79 -5.84 13.74 0.11
N CYS A 80 -5.36 14.75 -0.59
CA CYS A 80 -4.91 16.00 0.01
C CYS A 80 -5.58 17.24 -0.58
N ARG A 81 -6.34 17.11 -1.68
CA ARG A 81 -6.99 18.23 -2.35
C ARG A 81 -8.50 18.18 -2.16
N HIS A 82 -9.10 19.33 -1.91
CA HIS A 82 -10.55 19.47 -1.78
C HIS A 82 -11.32 18.86 -2.98
N THR A 83 -10.81 19.07 -4.20
CA THR A 83 -11.40 18.53 -5.43
C THR A 83 -11.37 17.00 -5.52
N GLU A 84 -10.56 16.33 -4.72
CA GLU A 84 -10.48 14.87 -4.67
C GLU A 84 -11.49 14.24 -3.71
N LEU A 85 -12.11 15.06 -2.85
CA LEU A 85 -13.01 14.63 -1.77
C LEU A 85 -14.48 14.62 -2.14
N TYR A 86 -14.90 15.42 -3.12
CA TYR A 86 -16.31 15.65 -3.45
C TYR A 86 -16.62 15.28 -4.89
N ASP A 87 -17.71 14.51 -5.09
CA ASP A 87 -18.21 14.08 -6.40
C ASP A 87 -18.50 15.25 -7.34
N GLU A 88 -18.99 16.37 -6.83
CA GLU A 88 -19.28 17.58 -7.61
C GLU A 88 -18.03 18.15 -8.33
N HIS A 89 -16.84 17.77 -7.87
CA HIS A 89 -15.56 18.10 -8.49
C HIS A 89 -14.90 16.91 -9.22
N GLY A 90 -15.64 15.78 -9.36
CA GLY A 90 -15.10 14.54 -9.94
C GLY A 90 -14.19 13.75 -8.99
N GLY A 91 -14.18 14.11 -7.70
CA GLY A 91 -13.50 13.38 -6.66
C GLY A 91 -14.23 12.07 -6.30
N VAL A 92 -13.51 11.13 -5.73
CA VAL A 92 -14.07 9.82 -5.33
C VAL A 92 -14.05 9.61 -3.80
N GLY A 93 -13.63 10.63 -3.06
CA GLY A 93 -13.61 10.60 -1.61
C GLY A 93 -12.64 9.59 -0.99
N TYR A 94 -12.77 9.39 0.31
CA TYR A 94 -11.97 8.42 1.06
C TYR A 94 -12.49 6.98 0.94
N THR A 95 -13.77 6.80 0.57
CA THR A 95 -14.42 5.48 0.53
C THR A 95 -14.02 4.64 -0.68
N TYR A 96 -13.38 5.23 -1.69
CA TYR A 96 -13.00 4.55 -2.94
C TYR A 96 -12.24 3.22 -2.72
N ILE A 97 -11.38 3.15 -1.71
CA ILE A 97 -10.71 1.89 -1.37
C ILE A 97 -11.77 0.84 -1.02
N LEU A 98 -12.70 1.17 -0.12
CA LEU A 98 -13.69 0.24 0.40
C LEU A 98 -14.73 -0.16 -0.65
N ASP A 99 -15.16 0.80 -1.47
CA ASP A 99 -16.26 0.62 -2.43
C ASP A 99 -15.82 0.03 -3.77
N THR A 100 -14.54 0.22 -4.14
CA THR A 100 -14.07 -0.13 -5.49
C THR A 100 -12.78 -0.93 -5.48
N PHE A 101 -11.75 -0.47 -4.76
CA PHE A 101 -10.43 -1.10 -4.85
C PHE A 101 -10.39 -2.49 -4.21
N LEU A 102 -11.13 -2.69 -3.10
CA LEU A 102 -11.22 -4.02 -2.47
C LEU A 102 -11.87 -5.05 -3.42
N ASP A 103 -12.84 -4.66 -4.23
CA ASP A 103 -13.44 -5.56 -5.21
C ASP A 103 -12.46 -5.91 -6.35
N MET A 104 -11.57 -4.97 -6.73
CA MET A 104 -10.48 -5.28 -7.65
C MET A 104 -9.49 -6.29 -7.05
N LEU A 105 -9.13 -6.16 -5.76
CA LEU A 105 -8.30 -7.15 -5.05
C LEU A 105 -8.94 -8.53 -5.05
N LYS A 106 -10.25 -8.63 -4.74
CA LYS A 106 -11.02 -9.90 -4.79
C LYS A 106 -11.01 -10.51 -6.20
N THR A 107 -11.17 -9.68 -7.22
CA THR A 107 -11.13 -10.12 -8.62
C THR A 107 -9.77 -10.72 -9.00
N GLU A 108 -8.68 -10.18 -8.46
CA GLU A 108 -7.32 -10.72 -8.64
C GLU A 108 -7.02 -11.91 -7.67
N GLY A 109 -8.01 -12.37 -6.92
CA GLY A 109 -7.93 -13.55 -6.06
C GLY A 109 -7.35 -13.32 -4.66
N VAL A 110 -7.41 -12.07 -4.17
CA VAL A 110 -7.11 -11.77 -2.76
C VAL A 110 -8.31 -12.12 -1.91
N THR A 111 -8.11 -12.91 -0.86
CA THR A 111 -9.17 -13.38 0.04
C THR A 111 -9.62 -12.31 1.03
N GLU A 112 -10.80 -12.46 1.62
CA GLU A 112 -11.29 -11.55 2.68
C GLU A 112 -10.34 -11.49 3.89
N GLN A 113 -9.73 -12.62 4.26
CA GLN A 113 -8.75 -12.66 5.35
C GLN A 113 -7.48 -11.88 5.01
N GLU A 114 -6.99 -11.98 3.77
CA GLU A 114 -5.85 -11.21 3.29
C GLU A 114 -6.18 -9.71 3.23
N ILE A 115 -7.41 -9.34 2.87
CA ILE A 115 -7.90 -7.95 2.90
C ILE A 115 -7.94 -7.43 4.34
N GLU A 116 -8.46 -8.20 5.29
CA GLU A 116 -8.46 -7.84 6.71
C GLU A 116 -7.04 -7.63 7.24
N GLN A 117 -6.10 -8.50 6.86
CA GLN A 117 -4.69 -8.33 7.21
C GLN A 117 -4.16 -6.98 6.73
N ILE A 118 -4.37 -6.63 5.47
CA ILE A 118 -3.84 -5.41 4.83
C ILE A 118 -4.52 -4.15 5.36
N CYS A 119 -5.85 -4.18 5.54
CA CYS A 119 -6.64 -2.98 5.85
C CYS A 119 -6.79 -2.71 7.35
N CYS A 120 -6.66 -3.73 8.21
CA CYS A 120 -6.93 -3.61 9.64
C CYS A 120 -5.72 -3.99 10.49
N ILE A 121 -5.17 -5.19 10.29
CA ILE A 121 -4.12 -5.74 11.15
C ILE A 121 -2.79 -5.00 10.95
N ASN A 122 -2.33 -4.88 9.71
CA ASN A 122 -1.07 -4.20 9.40
C ASN A 122 -1.05 -2.73 9.86
N PRO A 123 -2.07 -1.89 9.55
CA PRO A 123 -2.11 -0.53 10.05
C PRO A 123 -2.14 -0.48 11.58
N GLY A 124 -2.87 -1.39 12.24
CA GLY A 124 -2.92 -1.49 13.69
C GLY A 124 -1.55 -1.78 14.29
N GLN A 125 -0.79 -2.73 13.73
CA GLN A 125 0.56 -3.07 14.17
C GLN A 125 1.56 -1.93 13.91
N MET A 126 1.48 -1.30 12.74
CA MET A 126 2.36 -0.19 12.37
C MET A 126 2.18 1.01 13.31
N LEU A 127 0.94 1.33 13.68
CA LEU A 127 0.59 2.46 14.55
C LEU A 127 0.75 2.14 16.05
N ALA A 128 0.87 0.87 16.44
CA ALA A 128 1.02 0.49 17.83
C ALA A 128 2.34 1.03 18.41
N TYR A 129 2.24 1.72 19.55
CA TYR A 129 3.39 2.09 20.36
C TYR A 129 3.71 0.89 21.27
N GLY A 130 4.89 0.32 21.08
CA GLY A 130 5.46 -0.72 21.93
C GLY A 130 6.43 -0.13 22.92
#